data_e00b40012f822731a53f1d85a4426157
#
_entry.id   e00b40012f822731a53f1d85a4426157
#
_cell.length_a   1.000
_cell.length_b   1.000
_cell.length_c   1.000
_cell.angle_alpha   90.00
_cell.angle_beta   90.00
_cell.angle_gamma   90.00
#
_symmetry.space_group_name_H-M   'P 1'
#
loop_
_entity.id
_entity.type
_entity.pdbx_description
1 polymer ?
#
loop_
_entity_poly.entity_id
_entity_poly.type
_entity_poly.pdbx_seq_one_letter_code
_entity_poly.pdbx_strand_id
1 'polypeptide(L)'
;MVTRRLLLAWKLLHFSWRVRRTALWAELKPVLSRHISSILQPRNWLSAQTMSDGYSQPPALFQMATGYWLSQAVYVAAKLGVADLLKDGPKSCGFLAATMGVDQQALSRLMRALSSVGVFASAQDDHFALAPIGQSLQSNVPGSLKQAVITIGEIHYRAWGSLLDSVQTGSPAFNHVFGSGLFDYLHSNTESAATFNQGMADLSSMLAYAVLMAYDFSAITSIVDVGGGQGGFLKKILEFHPEMDGTVFDLPSTIETTQEYLNGATCGGRCSSLGGDFFKDIPAGADAYILCGVLHDWDDDHGLQILKNCHRAMAKNGRVLLVETIVPDTDANCFSKLLDLNMLVMTGGRERTKAEFHALFDATGYKLTRIVPTVAPQSVIEAIPQ
;
A
#
# COMPACT_ATOMS: atom_id res chain seq x y z
N MET A 1 24.63 -2.97 8.17
CA MET A 1 25.27 -2.08 7.17
C MET A 1 24.26 -1.33 6.29
N VAL A 2 23.11 -1.90 5.98
CA VAL A 2 22.07 -1.30 5.11
C VAL A 2 21.38 -0.10 5.77
N THR A 3 21.05 -0.18 7.06
CA THR A 3 20.41 0.90 7.83
C THR A 3 21.27 2.17 7.95
N ARG A 4 22.59 2.05 8.03
CA ARG A 4 23.50 3.23 8.02
C ARG A 4 23.55 3.92 6.67
N ARG A 5 23.36 3.20 5.56
CA ARG A 5 23.33 3.78 4.20
C ARG A 5 22.02 4.47 3.90
N LEU A 6 20.88 3.95 4.38
CA LEU A 6 19.58 4.63 4.29
C LEU A 6 19.54 5.89 5.15
N LEU A 7 20.11 5.86 6.36
CA LEU A 7 20.23 7.05 7.22
C LEU A 7 21.22 8.09 6.63
N LEU A 8 22.26 7.64 5.93
CA LEU A 8 23.19 8.52 5.22
C LEU A 8 22.54 9.15 3.97
N ALA A 9 21.80 8.37 3.21
CA ALA A 9 21.00 8.87 2.08
C ALA A 9 19.93 9.88 2.56
N TRP A 10 19.28 9.59 3.68
CA TRP A 10 18.30 10.49 4.31
C TRP A 10 18.95 11.80 4.82
N LYS A 11 20.13 11.71 5.46
CA LYS A 11 20.88 12.90 5.90
C LYS A 11 21.48 13.71 4.75
N LEU A 12 21.88 13.07 3.66
CA LEU A 12 22.38 13.74 2.45
C LEU A 12 21.26 14.43 1.66
N LEU A 13 20.06 13.87 1.67
CA LEU A 13 18.85 14.50 1.11
C LEU A 13 18.46 15.78 1.88
N HIS A 14 18.68 15.84 3.18
CA HIS A 14 18.37 17.03 3.99
C HIS A 14 19.44 18.13 3.95
N PHE A 15 20.68 17.84 3.57
CA PHE A 15 21.79 18.79 3.71
C PHE A 15 22.14 19.62 2.46
N SER A 16 21.60 19.34 1.28
CA SER A 16 22.07 19.97 0.03
C SER A 16 20.95 20.49 -0.89
N TRP A 17 19.94 21.12 -0.36
CA TRP A 17 18.73 21.54 -1.12
C TRP A 17 18.94 22.70 -2.11
N ARG A 18 20.01 23.47 -2.02
CA ARG A 18 20.19 24.70 -2.84
C ARG A 18 21.10 24.58 -4.07
N VAL A 19 21.86 23.52 -4.27
CA VAL A 19 22.96 23.57 -5.25
C VAL A 19 22.94 22.52 -6.37
N ARG A 20 22.20 21.38 -6.29
CA ARG A 20 22.34 20.33 -7.33
C ARG A 20 21.03 19.58 -7.64
N ARG A 21 20.08 20.27 -8.30
CA ARG A 21 18.79 19.67 -8.71
C ARG A 21 18.90 18.53 -9.74
N THR A 22 19.97 18.42 -10.53
CA THR A 22 20.05 17.48 -11.66
C THR A 22 21.08 16.35 -11.50
N ALA A 23 22.24 16.59 -10.93
CA ALA A 23 23.31 15.60 -10.88
C ALA A 23 23.14 14.57 -9.76
N LEU A 24 22.79 15.00 -8.56
CA LEU A 24 22.61 14.07 -7.41
C LEU A 24 21.39 13.15 -7.59
N TRP A 25 20.33 13.69 -8.20
CA TRP A 25 19.13 12.92 -8.52
C TRP A 25 19.39 11.87 -9.62
N ALA A 26 20.18 12.20 -10.64
CA ALA A 26 20.60 11.26 -11.67
C ALA A 26 21.48 10.12 -11.12
N GLU A 27 22.27 10.37 -10.08
CA GLU A 27 23.09 9.35 -9.41
C GLU A 27 22.30 8.49 -8.40
N LEU A 28 21.33 9.09 -7.68
CA LEU A 28 20.55 8.39 -6.66
C LEU A 28 19.39 7.58 -7.25
N LYS A 29 18.79 8.04 -8.36
CA LYS A 29 17.69 7.36 -9.03
C LYS A 29 17.97 5.88 -9.34
N PRO A 30 19.15 5.49 -9.91
CA PRO A 30 19.46 4.08 -10.17
C PRO A 30 19.68 3.25 -8.90
N VAL A 31 20.16 3.87 -7.82
CA VAL A 31 20.41 3.18 -6.53
C VAL A 31 19.10 2.95 -5.79
N LEU A 32 18.26 3.97 -5.71
CA LEU A 32 16.93 3.87 -5.09
C LEU A 32 16.02 2.94 -5.90
N SER A 33 16.02 3.04 -7.23
CA SER A 33 15.28 2.14 -8.12
C SER A 33 15.66 0.67 -7.89
N ARG A 34 16.95 0.36 -7.85
CA ARG A 34 17.43 -1.01 -7.56
C ARG A 34 17.04 -1.48 -6.16
N HIS A 35 17.05 -0.61 -5.18
CA HIS A 35 16.72 -0.97 -3.80
C HIS A 35 15.22 -1.19 -3.62
N ILE A 36 14.38 -0.29 -4.15
CA ILE A 36 12.91 -0.42 -4.13
C ILE A 36 12.48 -1.61 -4.99
N SER A 37 13.06 -1.81 -6.18
CA SER A 37 12.82 -3.01 -6.99
C SER A 37 13.20 -4.30 -6.26
N SER A 38 14.26 -4.32 -5.46
CA SER A 38 14.65 -5.52 -4.71
C SER A 38 13.69 -5.86 -3.57
N ILE A 39 12.98 -4.84 -3.04
CA ILE A 39 11.95 -5.01 -2.00
C ILE A 39 10.60 -5.38 -2.64
N LEU A 40 10.30 -4.79 -3.81
CA LEU A 40 9.01 -4.94 -4.50
C LEU A 40 9.02 -6.04 -5.58
N GLN A 41 10.20 -6.52 -6.02
CA GLN A 41 10.22 -7.68 -6.90
C GLN A 41 9.79 -8.91 -6.12
N PRO A 42 8.70 -9.59 -6.52
CA PRO A 42 8.40 -10.89 -5.99
C PRO A 42 9.60 -11.79 -6.32
N ARG A 43 10.44 -12.10 -5.33
CA ARG A 43 11.24 -13.32 -5.46
C ARG A 43 10.21 -14.40 -5.68
N ASN A 44 10.30 -15.08 -6.83
CA ASN A 44 9.44 -16.21 -7.15
C ASN A 44 9.63 -17.29 -6.07
N TRP A 45 8.97 -17.12 -4.93
CA TRP A 45 8.94 -18.16 -3.91
C TRP A 45 8.17 -19.40 -4.40
N LEU A 46 7.42 -19.24 -5.53
CA LEU A 46 6.83 -20.33 -6.30
C LEU A 46 7.79 -20.89 -7.37
N SER A 47 8.92 -20.23 -7.69
CA SER A 47 9.92 -20.86 -8.56
C SER A 47 10.63 -21.94 -7.76
N ALA A 48 10.61 -23.17 -8.27
CA ALA A 48 11.31 -24.32 -7.73
C ALA A 48 12.81 -24.01 -7.54
N GLN A 49 13.17 -23.43 -6.38
CA GLN A 49 14.53 -23.57 -5.88
C GLN A 49 14.66 -25.04 -5.50
N THR A 50 15.40 -25.78 -6.31
CA THR A 50 15.94 -27.08 -5.90
C THR A 50 16.73 -26.85 -4.61
N MET A 51 16.12 -27.20 -3.48
CA MET A 51 16.78 -27.15 -2.18
C MET A 51 17.96 -28.10 -2.22
N SER A 52 19.12 -27.62 -1.83
CA SER A 52 20.38 -28.39 -1.77
C SER A 52 20.35 -29.58 -0.81
N ASP A 53 19.28 -29.76 -0.04
CA ASP A 53 19.21 -30.64 1.12
C ASP A 53 18.35 -31.91 0.89
N GLY A 54 17.98 -32.22 -0.36
CA GLY A 54 17.36 -33.50 -0.71
C GLY A 54 15.87 -33.64 -0.38
N TYR A 55 15.20 -32.63 0.13
CA TYR A 55 13.74 -32.64 0.37
C TYR A 55 12.98 -32.27 -0.90
N SER A 56 12.01 -33.12 -1.30
CA SER A 56 11.12 -32.83 -2.40
C SER A 56 10.08 -31.77 -2.02
N GLN A 57 9.85 -30.81 -2.93
CA GLN A 57 8.77 -29.83 -2.78
C GLN A 57 7.41 -30.46 -3.11
N PRO A 58 6.32 -30.07 -2.45
CA PRO A 58 4.97 -30.48 -2.84
C PRO A 58 4.66 -30.01 -4.27
N PRO A 59 3.71 -30.68 -4.97
CA PRO A 59 3.25 -30.22 -6.28
C PRO A 59 2.81 -28.74 -6.26
N ALA A 60 3.07 -28.00 -7.34
CA ALA A 60 2.82 -26.55 -7.41
C ALA A 60 1.37 -26.18 -7.05
N LEU A 61 0.38 -26.93 -7.53
CA LEU A 61 -1.02 -26.69 -7.18
C LEU A 61 -1.30 -26.85 -5.68
N PHE A 62 -0.64 -27.80 -5.03
CA PHE A 62 -0.79 -27.98 -3.57
C PHE A 62 -0.13 -26.81 -2.81
N GLN A 63 1.01 -26.30 -3.28
CA GLN A 63 1.63 -25.08 -2.71
C GLN A 63 0.70 -23.87 -2.84
N MET A 64 0.05 -23.70 -4.00
CA MET A 64 -0.95 -22.64 -4.19
C MET A 64 -2.13 -22.79 -3.24
N ALA A 65 -2.67 -24.01 -3.11
CA ALA A 65 -3.81 -24.30 -2.23
C ALA A 65 -3.51 -24.08 -0.75
N THR A 66 -2.26 -24.28 -0.33
CA THR A 66 -1.80 -24.12 1.05
C THR A 66 -1.14 -22.77 1.33
N GLY A 67 -1.12 -21.84 0.35
CA GLY A 67 -0.48 -20.52 0.47
C GLY A 67 -0.98 -19.70 1.67
N TYR A 68 -2.23 -19.91 2.08
CA TYR A 68 -2.81 -19.23 3.24
C TYR A 68 -2.14 -19.64 4.58
N TRP A 69 -1.49 -20.81 4.67
CA TRP A 69 -0.73 -21.20 5.86
C TRP A 69 0.39 -20.19 6.14
N LEU A 70 1.12 -19.80 5.09
CA LEU A 70 2.18 -18.81 5.22
C LEU A 70 1.62 -17.43 5.57
N SER A 71 0.56 -17.01 4.89
CA SER A 71 -0.12 -15.75 5.16
C SER A 71 -0.55 -15.65 6.63
N GLN A 72 -1.18 -16.71 7.18
CA GLN A 72 -1.60 -16.74 8.57
C GLN A 72 -0.41 -16.80 9.55
N ALA A 73 0.66 -17.49 9.22
CA ALA A 73 1.87 -17.53 10.05
C ALA A 73 2.51 -16.11 10.16
N VAL A 74 2.61 -15.39 9.04
CA VAL A 74 3.13 -14.00 9.01
C VAL A 74 2.21 -13.07 9.81
N TYR A 75 0.89 -13.20 9.65
CA TYR A 75 -0.10 -12.44 10.43
C TYR A 75 0.08 -12.67 11.94
N VAL A 76 0.18 -13.91 12.39
CA VAL A 76 0.35 -14.21 13.83
C VAL A 76 1.64 -13.59 14.36
N ALA A 77 2.74 -13.68 13.64
CA ALA A 77 4.00 -13.06 14.04
C ALA A 77 3.91 -11.52 14.12
N ALA A 78 3.19 -10.89 13.19
CA ALA A 78 2.92 -9.46 13.19
C ALA A 78 2.06 -9.05 14.38
N LYS A 79 0.96 -9.77 14.64
CA LYS A 79 0.01 -9.52 15.73
C LYS A 79 0.68 -9.67 17.10
N LEU A 80 1.52 -10.69 17.28
CA LEU A 80 2.30 -10.90 18.49
C LEU A 80 3.47 -9.91 18.66
N GLY A 81 3.82 -9.13 17.63
CA GLY A 81 4.91 -8.16 17.71
C GLY A 81 6.30 -8.78 17.81
N VAL A 82 6.49 -9.99 17.27
CA VAL A 82 7.75 -10.73 17.35
C VAL A 82 8.93 -9.91 16.80
N ALA A 83 8.72 -9.20 15.68
CA ALA A 83 9.76 -8.40 15.05
C ALA A 83 10.24 -7.24 15.94
N ASP A 84 9.35 -6.64 16.71
CA ASP A 84 9.71 -5.56 17.65
C ASP A 84 10.56 -6.09 18.81
N LEU A 85 10.31 -7.30 19.29
CA LEU A 85 11.11 -7.92 20.35
C LEU A 85 12.51 -8.31 19.87
N LEU A 86 12.66 -8.58 18.58
CA LEU A 86 13.93 -8.98 17.95
C LEU A 86 14.75 -7.78 17.39
N LYS A 87 14.27 -6.54 17.53
CA LYS A 87 14.92 -5.35 16.94
C LYS A 87 16.36 -5.13 17.42
N ASP A 88 16.66 -5.49 18.68
CA ASP A 88 17.93 -5.27 19.33
C ASP A 88 18.84 -6.52 19.30
N GLY A 89 18.50 -7.53 18.49
CA GLY A 89 19.29 -8.74 18.31
C GLY A 89 18.54 -10.04 18.63
N PRO A 90 19.24 -11.17 18.51
CA PRO A 90 18.64 -12.50 18.72
C PRO A 90 18.11 -12.69 20.14
N LYS A 91 16.98 -13.40 20.26
CA LYS A 91 16.38 -13.80 21.54
C LYS A 91 16.02 -15.28 21.52
N SER A 92 16.07 -15.91 22.69
CA SER A 92 15.63 -17.30 22.81
C SER A 92 14.10 -17.41 22.67
N CYS A 93 13.61 -18.53 22.15
CA CYS A 93 12.20 -18.82 22.04
C CYS A 93 11.49 -18.74 23.41
N GLY A 94 12.14 -19.23 24.47
CA GLY A 94 11.60 -19.15 25.83
C GLY A 94 11.40 -17.70 26.32
N PHE A 95 12.37 -16.79 26.05
CA PHE A 95 12.21 -15.36 26.34
C PHE A 95 11.04 -14.74 25.57
N LEU A 96 10.96 -15.02 24.26
CA LEU A 96 9.89 -14.51 23.41
C LEU A 96 8.51 -15.01 23.90
N ALA A 97 8.38 -16.31 24.18
CA ALA A 97 7.14 -16.91 24.65
C ALA A 97 6.66 -16.32 25.98
N ALA A 98 7.59 -16.19 26.94
CA ALA A 98 7.28 -15.61 28.26
C ALA A 98 6.85 -14.13 28.14
N THR A 99 7.53 -13.34 27.27
CA THR A 99 7.22 -11.92 27.06
C THR A 99 5.84 -11.73 26.42
N MET A 100 5.46 -12.60 25.48
CA MET A 100 4.19 -12.51 24.76
C MET A 100 3.05 -13.26 25.42
N GLY A 101 3.33 -14.06 26.48
CA GLY A 101 2.32 -14.87 27.17
C GLY A 101 1.77 -16.02 26.32
N VAL A 102 2.60 -16.66 25.47
CA VAL A 102 2.20 -17.71 24.55
C VAL A 102 2.94 -19.02 24.84
N ASP A 103 2.40 -20.14 24.32
CA ASP A 103 3.05 -21.45 24.44
C ASP A 103 4.38 -21.49 23.68
N GLN A 104 5.46 -21.88 24.36
CA GLN A 104 6.80 -21.90 23.81
C GLN A 104 6.96 -22.91 22.67
N GLN A 105 6.32 -24.09 22.77
CA GLN A 105 6.46 -25.12 21.73
C GLN A 105 5.73 -24.72 20.45
N ALA A 106 4.53 -24.13 20.58
CA ALA A 106 3.79 -23.59 19.45
C ALA A 106 4.55 -22.44 18.80
N LEU A 107 5.09 -21.51 19.60
CA LEU A 107 5.91 -20.42 19.09
C LEU A 107 7.15 -20.91 18.36
N SER A 108 7.87 -21.90 18.91
CA SER A 108 9.06 -22.48 18.24
C SER A 108 8.72 -23.07 16.87
N ARG A 109 7.55 -23.71 16.73
CA ARG A 109 7.06 -24.21 15.42
C ARG A 109 6.79 -23.08 14.44
N LEU A 110 6.11 -22.00 14.89
CA LEU A 110 5.85 -20.80 14.09
C LEU A 110 7.16 -20.16 13.62
N MET A 111 8.10 -19.94 14.54
CA MET A 111 9.37 -19.30 14.25
C MET A 111 10.23 -20.11 13.27
N ARG A 112 10.27 -21.43 13.40
CA ARG A 112 10.95 -22.31 12.44
C ARG A 112 10.34 -22.25 11.05
N ALA A 113 8.99 -22.25 10.96
CA ALA A 113 8.30 -22.13 9.68
C ALA A 113 8.62 -20.78 9.01
N LEU A 114 8.59 -19.67 9.75
CA LEU A 114 8.90 -18.35 9.21
C LEU A 114 10.38 -18.14 8.92
N SER A 115 11.28 -18.85 9.64
CA SER A 115 12.71 -18.85 9.33
C SER A 115 13.01 -19.58 8.02
N SER A 116 12.28 -20.67 7.72
CA SER A 116 12.46 -21.42 6.48
C SER A 116 12.13 -20.62 5.21
N VAL A 117 11.31 -19.57 5.34
CA VAL A 117 10.96 -18.63 4.25
C VAL A 117 11.66 -17.28 4.35
N GLY A 118 12.59 -17.12 5.28
CA GLY A 118 13.44 -15.93 5.39
C GLY A 118 12.81 -14.71 6.06
N VAL A 119 11.69 -14.87 6.77
CA VAL A 119 11.11 -13.79 7.60
C VAL A 119 11.93 -13.59 8.86
N PHE A 120 12.33 -14.68 9.50
CA PHE A 120 13.29 -14.70 10.60
C PHE A 120 14.52 -15.53 10.24
N ALA A 121 15.50 -15.55 11.10
CA ALA A 121 16.68 -16.41 11.01
C ALA A 121 16.83 -17.21 12.30
N SER A 122 17.01 -18.51 12.18
CA SER A 122 17.35 -19.36 13.31
C SER A 122 18.82 -19.17 13.69
N ALA A 123 19.10 -19.10 14.98
CA ALA A 123 20.43 -19.04 15.55
C ALA A 123 20.64 -20.26 16.48
N GLN A 124 21.85 -20.38 17.08
CA GLN A 124 22.14 -21.46 18.02
C GLN A 124 21.23 -21.41 19.25
N ASP A 125 21.05 -22.54 19.93
CA ASP A 125 20.36 -22.67 21.21
C ASP A 125 18.92 -22.13 21.21
N ASP A 126 18.13 -22.50 20.19
CA ASP A 126 16.72 -22.08 20.03
C ASP A 126 16.52 -20.53 20.05
N HIS A 127 17.52 -19.80 19.56
CA HIS A 127 17.43 -18.36 19.38
C HIS A 127 16.96 -18.02 17.97
N PHE A 128 16.24 -16.88 17.85
CA PHE A 128 15.77 -16.33 16.58
C PHE A 128 16.20 -14.87 16.46
N ALA A 129 16.43 -14.44 15.22
CA ALA A 129 16.79 -13.07 14.87
C ALA A 129 15.92 -12.58 13.69
N LEU A 130 15.88 -11.25 13.49
CA LEU A 130 15.27 -10.67 12.30
C LEU A 130 16.09 -11.01 11.06
N ALA A 131 15.42 -11.52 10.02
CA ALA A 131 15.97 -11.53 8.67
C ALA A 131 15.56 -10.24 7.92
N PRO A 132 16.16 -9.94 6.76
CA PRO A 132 15.88 -8.70 6.02
C PRO A 132 14.38 -8.46 5.72
N ILE A 133 13.64 -9.50 5.33
CA ILE A 133 12.19 -9.40 5.07
C ILE A 133 11.42 -9.10 6.36
N GLY A 134 11.79 -9.73 7.47
CA GLY A 134 11.13 -9.54 8.76
C GLY A 134 11.26 -8.14 9.35
N GLN A 135 12.22 -7.32 8.86
CA GLN A 135 12.36 -5.93 9.30
C GLN A 135 11.11 -5.11 8.99
N SER A 136 10.38 -5.43 7.91
CA SER A 136 9.12 -4.76 7.57
C SER A 136 7.95 -5.09 8.51
N LEU A 137 8.12 -6.06 9.43
CA LEU A 137 7.13 -6.35 10.47
C LEU A 137 7.36 -5.57 11.77
N GLN A 138 8.39 -4.72 11.84
CA GLN A 138 8.62 -3.85 12.99
C GLN A 138 7.64 -2.66 12.98
N SER A 139 7.24 -2.22 14.17
CA SER A 139 6.46 -1.00 14.35
C SER A 139 7.31 0.25 14.11
N ASN A 140 6.70 1.31 13.60
CA ASN A 140 7.29 2.65 13.52
C ASN A 140 8.62 2.74 12.76
N VAL A 141 8.83 1.85 11.78
CA VAL A 141 9.96 1.92 10.86
C VAL A 141 9.50 2.34 9.48
N PRO A 142 10.30 3.09 8.71
CA PRO A 142 9.99 3.38 7.32
C PRO A 142 9.82 2.08 6.52
N GLY A 143 8.71 1.94 5.81
CA GLY A 143 8.37 0.72 5.06
C GLY A 143 7.84 -0.41 5.94
N SER A 144 7.30 -0.11 7.12
CA SER A 144 6.54 -1.08 7.90
C SER A 144 5.35 -1.60 7.09
N LEU A 145 5.12 -2.90 7.18
CA LEU A 145 3.94 -3.59 6.65
C LEU A 145 3.13 -4.24 7.77
N LYS A 146 3.49 -3.98 9.04
CA LYS A 146 2.91 -4.67 10.19
C LYS A 146 1.39 -4.54 10.22
N GLN A 147 0.87 -3.31 10.14
CA GLN A 147 -0.56 -3.06 10.24
C GLN A 147 -1.32 -3.57 9.01
N ALA A 148 -0.75 -3.45 7.81
CA ALA A 148 -1.32 -4.03 6.59
C ALA A 148 -1.41 -5.56 6.70
N VAL A 149 -0.37 -6.23 7.20
CA VAL A 149 -0.37 -7.68 7.42
C VAL A 149 -1.41 -8.11 8.46
N ILE A 150 -1.59 -7.34 9.54
CA ILE A 150 -2.63 -7.60 10.54
C ILE A 150 -4.02 -7.45 9.91
N THR A 151 -4.27 -6.39 9.15
CA THR A 151 -5.53 -6.18 8.41
C THR A 151 -5.82 -7.34 7.46
N ILE A 152 -4.83 -7.78 6.69
CA ILE A 152 -4.99 -8.93 5.79
C ILE A 152 -5.37 -10.20 6.57
N GLY A 153 -4.72 -10.47 7.71
CA GLY A 153 -4.99 -11.66 8.51
C GLY A 153 -6.34 -11.65 9.24
N GLU A 154 -6.80 -10.48 9.71
CA GLU A 154 -8.03 -10.35 10.50
C GLU A 154 -9.27 -10.11 9.64
N ILE A 155 -9.14 -9.32 8.58
CA ILE A 155 -10.27 -8.85 7.78
C ILE A 155 -10.31 -9.58 6.44
N HIS A 156 -9.29 -9.42 5.59
CA HIS A 156 -9.30 -9.99 4.24
C HIS A 156 -9.38 -11.51 4.26
N TYR A 157 -8.59 -12.18 5.10
CA TYR A 157 -8.59 -13.65 5.15
C TYR A 157 -9.97 -14.24 5.45
N ARG A 158 -10.75 -13.60 6.33
CA ARG A 158 -12.11 -14.06 6.64
C ARG A 158 -13.05 -13.89 5.45
N ALA A 159 -13.01 -12.72 4.76
CA ALA A 159 -13.81 -12.49 3.56
C ALA A 159 -13.41 -13.44 2.41
N TRP A 160 -12.11 -13.65 2.20
CA TRP A 160 -11.59 -14.57 1.18
C TRP A 160 -12.01 -16.03 1.41
N GLY A 161 -12.31 -16.42 2.65
CA GLY A 161 -12.89 -17.74 2.96
C GLY A 161 -14.24 -17.97 2.26
N SER A 162 -14.94 -16.91 1.87
CA SER A 162 -16.22 -16.91 1.16
C SER A 162 -16.11 -16.44 -0.30
N LEU A 163 -14.93 -16.51 -0.92
CA LEU A 163 -14.74 -16.13 -2.34
C LEU A 163 -15.73 -16.84 -3.29
N LEU A 164 -16.11 -18.09 -2.98
CA LEU A 164 -17.09 -18.80 -3.78
C LEU A 164 -18.41 -18.04 -3.88
N ASP A 165 -18.88 -17.44 -2.79
CA ASP A 165 -20.11 -16.66 -2.78
C ASP A 165 -19.99 -15.43 -3.70
N SER A 166 -18.84 -14.73 -3.68
CA SER A 166 -18.59 -13.61 -4.59
C SER A 166 -18.63 -14.05 -6.06
N VAL A 167 -18.01 -15.18 -6.39
CA VAL A 167 -18.01 -15.69 -7.78
C VAL A 167 -19.40 -16.13 -8.23
N GLN A 168 -20.21 -16.68 -7.33
CA GLN A 168 -21.58 -17.11 -7.64
C GLN A 168 -22.58 -15.97 -7.76
N THR A 169 -22.39 -14.90 -6.98
CA THR A 169 -23.41 -13.83 -6.86
C THR A 169 -22.99 -12.50 -7.49
N GLY A 170 -21.70 -12.30 -7.73
CA GLY A 170 -21.12 -11.00 -8.13
C GLY A 170 -21.06 -9.98 -6.98
N SER A 171 -21.44 -10.36 -5.75
CA SER A 171 -21.46 -9.48 -4.58
C SER A 171 -20.22 -9.65 -3.70
N PRO A 172 -19.80 -8.62 -2.94
CA PRO A 172 -18.66 -8.75 -2.04
C PRO A 172 -18.90 -9.79 -0.95
N ALA A 173 -18.02 -10.79 -0.82
CA ALA A 173 -18.08 -11.75 0.26
C ALA A 173 -17.91 -11.10 1.63
N PHE A 174 -17.23 -9.94 1.68
CA PHE A 174 -17.10 -9.13 2.88
C PHE A 174 -18.46 -8.82 3.51
N ASN A 175 -19.42 -8.36 2.70
CA ASN A 175 -20.76 -8.00 3.17
C ASN A 175 -21.48 -9.19 3.82
N HIS A 176 -21.31 -10.38 3.24
CA HIS A 176 -21.89 -11.61 3.78
C HIS A 176 -21.24 -12.01 5.13
N VAL A 177 -19.92 -11.91 5.21
CA VAL A 177 -19.15 -12.36 6.40
C VAL A 177 -19.27 -11.37 7.58
N PHE A 178 -19.31 -10.07 7.30
CA PHE A 178 -19.28 -9.02 8.31
C PHE A 178 -20.64 -8.30 8.51
N GLY A 179 -21.64 -8.55 7.66
CA GLY A 179 -23.00 -8.01 7.77
C GLY A 179 -23.16 -6.57 7.27
N SER A 180 -22.10 -5.95 6.76
CA SER A 180 -22.11 -4.58 6.18
C SER A 180 -20.99 -4.43 5.18
N GLY A 181 -20.96 -3.33 4.42
CA GLY A 181 -19.83 -2.98 3.57
C GLY A 181 -18.57 -2.67 4.37
N LEU A 182 -17.38 -2.77 3.70
CA LEU A 182 -16.09 -2.58 4.36
C LEU A 182 -16.00 -1.23 5.09
N PHE A 183 -16.37 -0.14 4.44
CA PHE A 183 -16.26 1.20 5.03
C PHE A 183 -17.25 1.42 6.18
N ASP A 184 -18.46 0.88 6.09
CA ASP A 184 -19.46 0.91 7.18
C ASP A 184 -19.00 0.06 8.38
N TYR A 185 -18.40 -1.10 8.11
CA TYR A 185 -17.77 -1.93 9.13
C TYR A 185 -16.67 -1.18 9.86
N LEU A 186 -15.75 -0.55 9.13
CA LEU A 186 -14.66 0.23 9.71
C LEU A 186 -15.19 1.44 10.51
N HIS A 187 -16.22 2.11 10.02
CA HIS A 187 -16.87 3.20 10.77
C HIS A 187 -17.41 2.73 12.13
N SER A 188 -17.92 1.51 12.19
CA SER A 188 -18.53 0.92 13.40
C SER A 188 -17.52 0.20 14.31
N ASN A 189 -16.28 -0.04 13.85
CA ASN A 189 -15.26 -0.85 14.54
C ASN A 189 -13.93 -0.08 14.63
N THR A 190 -13.79 0.78 15.63
CA THR A 190 -12.67 1.72 15.78
C THR A 190 -11.30 1.07 15.84
N GLU A 191 -11.15 -0.11 16.47
CA GLU A 191 -9.88 -0.84 16.54
C GLU A 191 -9.46 -1.35 15.14
N SER A 192 -10.40 -1.97 14.41
CA SER A 192 -10.18 -2.40 13.04
C SER A 192 -9.87 -1.24 12.12
N ALA A 193 -10.60 -0.11 12.28
CA ALA A 193 -10.36 1.11 11.52
C ALA A 193 -8.95 1.68 11.78
N ALA A 194 -8.50 1.74 13.02
CA ALA A 194 -7.16 2.24 13.35
C ALA A 194 -6.07 1.38 12.70
N THR A 195 -6.20 0.05 12.77
CA THR A 195 -5.27 -0.91 12.14
C THR A 195 -5.26 -0.76 10.62
N PHE A 196 -6.45 -0.71 10.01
CA PHE A 196 -6.63 -0.54 8.56
C PHE A 196 -6.02 0.80 8.09
N ASN A 197 -6.40 1.91 8.71
CA ASN A 197 -5.95 3.24 8.32
C ASN A 197 -4.44 3.39 8.43
N GLN A 198 -3.83 2.86 9.50
CA GLN A 198 -2.38 2.87 9.64
C GLN A 198 -1.71 2.00 8.57
N GLY A 199 -2.24 0.81 8.30
CA GLY A 199 -1.74 -0.06 7.23
C GLY A 199 -1.80 0.59 5.86
N MET A 200 -2.90 1.27 5.55
CA MET A 200 -3.06 2.00 4.28
C MET A 200 -2.13 3.22 4.21
N ALA A 201 -1.95 3.96 5.31
CA ALA A 201 -1.02 5.08 5.37
C ALA A 201 0.44 4.64 5.14
N ASP A 202 0.85 3.50 5.71
CA ASP A 202 2.18 2.93 5.50
C ASP A 202 2.38 2.51 4.03
N LEU A 203 1.42 1.81 3.43
CA LEU A 203 1.46 1.39 2.02
C LEU A 203 1.47 2.58 1.07
N SER A 204 0.60 3.56 1.27
CA SER A 204 0.52 4.76 0.42
C SER A 204 1.77 5.64 0.55
N SER A 205 2.38 5.72 1.74
CA SER A 205 3.68 6.40 1.91
C SER A 205 4.80 5.73 1.12
N MET A 206 4.83 4.39 1.04
CA MET A 206 5.78 3.66 0.18
C MET A 206 5.51 3.90 -1.29
N LEU A 207 4.24 3.89 -1.70
CA LEU A 207 3.82 4.12 -3.08
C LEU A 207 4.15 5.55 -3.52
N ALA A 208 4.05 6.54 -2.62
CA ALA A 208 4.41 7.92 -2.92
C ALA A 208 5.86 8.05 -3.42
N TYR A 209 6.82 7.31 -2.86
CA TYR A 209 8.19 7.30 -3.38
C TYR A 209 8.29 6.75 -4.80
N ALA A 210 7.55 5.66 -5.10
CA ALA A 210 7.54 5.09 -6.44
C ALA A 210 6.95 6.08 -7.47
N VAL A 211 5.89 6.79 -7.08
CA VAL A 211 5.25 7.83 -7.90
C VAL A 211 6.18 9.03 -8.09
N LEU A 212 6.80 9.56 -7.03
CA LEU A 212 7.75 10.67 -7.08
C LEU A 212 8.97 10.38 -7.98
N MET A 213 9.39 9.12 -8.06
CA MET A 213 10.49 8.72 -8.94
C MET A 213 10.08 8.64 -10.41
N ALA A 214 8.80 8.42 -10.69
CA ALA A 214 8.29 8.19 -12.04
C ALA A 214 7.63 9.42 -12.67
N TYR A 215 6.93 10.22 -11.87
CA TYR A 215 6.10 11.32 -12.37
C TYR A 215 6.69 12.69 -11.99
N ASP A 216 6.69 13.62 -12.95
CA ASP A 216 7.15 15.00 -12.75
C ASP A 216 5.99 15.90 -12.31
N PHE A 217 6.02 16.33 -11.05
CA PHE A 217 5.04 17.22 -10.45
C PHE A 217 5.39 18.72 -10.60
N SER A 218 6.48 19.08 -11.29
CA SER A 218 7.03 20.45 -11.31
C SER A 218 6.06 21.50 -11.86
N ALA A 219 5.08 21.11 -12.67
CA ALA A 219 4.06 21.98 -13.25
C ALA A 219 2.78 22.09 -12.37
N ILE A 220 2.76 21.48 -11.18
CA ILE A 220 1.61 21.47 -10.27
C ILE A 220 1.95 22.30 -9.05
N THR A 221 1.14 23.33 -8.77
CA THR A 221 1.31 24.20 -7.61
C THR A 221 0.26 23.95 -6.53
N SER A 222 -0.89 23.37 -6.91
CA SER A 222 -1.96 22.99 -5.99
C SER A 222 -2.52 21.61 -6.33
N ILE A 223 -2.70 20.77 -5.31
CA ILE A 223 -3.16 19.39 -5.48
C ILE A 223 -4.19 19.00 -4.42
N VAL A 224 -5.26 18.30 -4.84
CA VAL A 224 -6.23 17.66 -3.95
C VAL A 224 -6.03 16.15 -4.02
N ASP A 225 -5.79 15.51 -2.88
CA ASP A 225 -5.73 14.06 -2.69
C ASP A 225 -7.13 13.58 -2.30
N VAL A 226 -7.86 13.06 -3.29
CA VAL A 226 -9.27 12.66 -3.18
C VAL A 226 -9.33 11.22 -2.67
N GLY A 227 -9.96 11.02 -1.51
CA GLY A 227 -9.90 9.75 -0.79
C GLY A 227 -8.51 9.53 -0.16
N GLY A 228 -7.85 10.63 0.26
CA GLY A 228 -6.45 10.61 0.69
C GLY A 228 -6.20 9.99 2.07
N GLY A 229 -7.22 9.50 2.76
CA GLY A 229 -7.10 8.84 4.05
C GLY A 229 -6.43 9.74 5.09
N GLN A 230 -5.41 9.24 5.76
CA GLN A 230 -4.61 10.00 6.72
C GLN A 230 -3.59 10.97 6.08
N GLY A 231 -3.56 11.09 4.75
CA GLY A 231 -2.69 12.03 4.04
C GLY A 231 -1.23 11.60 3.92
N GLY A 232 -0.91 10.33 4.19
CA GLY A 232 0.47 9.81 4.10
C GLY A 232 1.07 9.95 2.72
N PHE A 233 0.28 9.76 1.68
CA PHE A 233 0.68 9.91 0.28
C PHE A 233 0.97 11.38 -0.08
N LEU A 234 0.00 12.26 0.15
CA LEU A 234 0.13 13.68 -0.14
C LEU A 234 1.27 14.34 0.65
N LYS A 235 1.40 14.03 1.93
CA LYS A 235 2.51 14.49 2.77
C LYS A 235 3.86 14.22 2.12
N LYS A 236 4.07 13.03 1.56
CA LYS A 236 5.32 12.69 0.89
C LYS A 236 5.52 13.51 -0.38
N ILE A 237 4.51 13.75 -1.17
CA ILE A 237 4.61 14.62 -2.35
C ILE A 237 5.03 16.04 -1.94
N LEU A 238 4.38 16.62 -0.92
CA LEU A 238 4.68 17.97 -0.45
C LEU A 238 6.06 18.12 0.20
N GLU A 239 6.61 17.07 0.80
CA GLU A 239 7.99 17.05 1.30
C GLU A 239 9.01 17.25 0.17
N PHE A 240 8.72 16.75 -1.04
CA PHE A 240 9.59 16.86 -2.21
C PHE A 240 9.30 18.09 -3.09
N HIS A 241 8.13 18.72 -2.92
CA HIS A 241 7.68 19.88 -3.69
C HIS A 241 7.31 21.04 -2.76
N PRO A 242 8.28 21.85 -2.28
CA PRO A 242 8.05 22.88 -1.26
C PRO A 242 7.25 24.08 -1.73
N GLU A 243 7.08 24.24 -3.04
CA GLU A 243 6.26 25.31 -3.64
C GLU A 243 4.82 24.86 -3.92
N MET A 244 4.48 23.61 -3.55
CA MET A 244 3.16 23.04 -3.78
C MET A 244 2.32 23.10 -2.50
N ASP A 245 1.08 23.50 -2.63
CA ASP A 245 0.04 23.38 -1.60
C ASP A 245 -0.82 22.13 -1.87
N GLY A 246 -1.25 21.47 -0.81
CA GLY A 246 -2.06 20.26 -0.93
C GLY A 246 -3.21 20.18 0.06
N THR A 247 -4.30 19.55 -0.36
CA THR A 247 -5.48 19.29 0.48
C THR A 247 -5.78 17.80 0.46
N VAL A 248 -5.80 17.16 1.63
CA VAL A 248 -6.38 15.82 1.80
C VAL A 248 -7.89 15.97 1.88
N PHE A 249 -8.61 15.28 1.02
CA PHE A 249 -10.06 15.28 1.01
C PHE A 249 -10.58 13.85 1.23
N ASP A 250 -11.33 13.65 2.31
CA ASP A 250 -11.88 12.34 2.70
C ASP A 250 -13.13 12.53 3.55
N LEU A 251 -13.77 11.43 3.94
CA LEU A 251 -14.94 11.47 4.82
C LEU A 251 -14.63 12.24 6.12
N PRO A 252 -15.59 12.99 6.69
CA PRO A 252 -15.37 13.74 7.93
C PRO A 252 -14.79 12.92 9.08
N SER A 253 -15.23 11.67 9.24
CA SER A 253 -14.72 10.74 10.27
C SER A 253 -13.24 10.36 10.07
N THR A 254 -12.77 10.29 8.82
CA THR A 254 -11.36 10.05 8.49
C THR A 254 -10.53 11.29 8.78
N ILE A 255 -11.06 12.48 8.45
CA ILE A 255 -10.33 13.75 8.59
C ILE A 255 -10.09 14.13 10.06
N GLU A 256 -10.93 13.72 11.01
CA GLU A 256 -10.71 13.93 12.44
C GLU A 256 -9.34 13.39 12.89
N THR A 257 -8.95 12.20 12.42
CA THR A 257 -7.63 11.60 12.72
C THR A 257 -6.52 12.11 11.82
N THR A 258 -6.84 12.51 10.59
CA THR A 258 -5.90 13.06 9.60
C THR A 258 -5.26 14.35 10.07
N GLN A 259 -6.03 15.24 10.68
CA GLN A 259 -5.53 16.52 11.15
C GLN A 259 -4.44 16.36 12.24
N GLU A 260 -4.60 15.41 13.13
CA GLU A 260 -3.58 15.10 14.16
C GLU A 260 -2.29 14.57 13.49
N TYR A 261 -2.42 13.69 12.51
CA TYR A 261 -1.29 13.15 11.76
C TYR A 261 -0.54 14.23 10.95
N LEU A 262 -1.26 15.20 10.37
CA LEU A 262 -0.68 16.29 9.58
C LEU A 262 -0.06 17.39 10.45
N ASN A 263 -0.59 17.67 11.65
CA ASN A 263 -0.04 18.69 12.56
C ASN A 263 1.40 18.38 13.00
N GLY A 264 1.80 17.12 13.05
CA GLY A 264 3.19 16.70 13.29
C GLY A 264 4.07 16.70 12.04
N ALA A 265 3.56 17.17 10.89
CA ALA A 265 4.22 17.02 9.61
C ALA A 265 5.13 18.19 9.25
N THR A 266 6.19 17.90 8.49
CA THR A 266 7.19 18.86 7.99
C THR A 266 6.69 19.73 6.82
N CYS A 267 5.38 19.68 6.49
CA CYS A 267 4.80 20.40 5.34
C CYS A 267 4.65 21.93 5.56
N GLY A 268 4.97 22.47 6.75
CA GLY A 268 5.04 23.92 7.00
C GLY A 268 3.73 24.69 6.80
N GLY A 269 2.56 24.05 7.06
CA GLY A 269 1.23 24.66 6.86
C GLY A 269 0.69 24.57 5.44
N ARG A 270 1.43 23.97 4.50
CA ARG A 270 1.01 23.78 3.10
C ARG A 270 0.11 22.56 2.87
N CYS A 271 -0.08 21.74 3.89
CA CYS A 271 -0.96 20.58 3.86
C CYS A 271 -2.19 20.87 4.70
N SER A 272 -3.34 20.94 4.07
CA SER A 272 -4.66 21.08 4.70
C SER A 272 -5.46 19.78 4.59
N SER A 273 -6.50 19.63 5.40
CA SER A 273 -7.47 18.55 5.28
C SER A 273 -8.89 19.09 5.30
N LEU A 274 -9.76 18.48 4.50
CA LEU A 274 -11.16 18.88 4.36
C LEU A 274 -12.04 17.63 4.33
N GLY A 275 -13.06 17.60 5.19
CA GLY A 275 -14.06 16.54 5.24
C GLY A 275 -15.16 16.76 4.22
N GLY A 276 -15.53 15.68 3.51
CA GLY A 276 -16.61 15.70 2.53
C GLY A 276 -16.89 14.32 1.94
N ASP A 277 -17.73 14.30 0.94
CA ASP A 277 -18.13 13.09 0.22
C ASP A 277 -17.87 13.32 -1.28
N PHE A 278 -16.89 12.62 -1.84
CA PHE A 278 -16.48 12.77 -3.24
C PHE A 278 -17.57 12.36 -4.24
N PHE A 279 -18.63 11.67 -3.79
CA PHE A 279 -19.82 11.44 -4.61
C PHE A 279 -20.72 12.67 -4.72
N LYS A 280 -20.58 13.63 -3.84
CA LYS A 280 -21.35 14.89 -3.84
C LYS A 280 -20.54 16.03 -4.43
N ASP A 281 -19.51 16.45 -3.72
CA ASP A 281 -18.68 17.58 -4.08
C ASP A 281 -17.22 17.33 -3.73
N ILE A 282 -16.30 17.96 -4.47
CA ILE A 282 -14.86 17.92 -4.29
C ILE A 282 -14.34 19.36 -4.23
N PRO A 283 -13.34 19.69 -3.39
CA PRO A 283 -12.76 21.04 -3.30
C PRO A 283 -12.34 21.58 -4.66
N ALA A 284 -12.76 22.80 -5.00
CA ALA A 284 -12.56 23.36 -6.33
C ALA A 284 -11.26 24.15 -6.47
N GLY A 285 -10.76 24.29 -7.71
CA GLY A 285 -9.73 25.24 -8.12
C GLY A 285 -8.29 24.73 -8.09
N ALA A 286 -8.05 23.47 -7.79
CA ALA A 286 -6.70 22.90 -7.82
C ALA A 286 -6.21 22.59 -9.25
N ASP A 287 -4.89 22.62 -9.44
CA ASP A 287 -4.21 22.24 -10.69
C ASP A 287 -4.24 20.73 -10.93
N ALA A 288 -4.29 19.95 -9.85
CA ALA A 288 -4.34 18.49 -9.95
C ALA A 288 -5.27 17.88 -8.90
N TYR A 289 -5.95 16.82 -9.31
CA TYR A 289 -6.73 15.93 -8.46
C TYR A 289 -6.10 14.55 -8.55
N ILE A 290 -5.58 14.06 -7.43
CA ILE A 290 -4.95 12.74 -7.39
C ILE A 290 -5.84 11.77 -6.61
N LEU A 291 -6.02 10.57 -7.15
CA LEU A 291 -6.76 9.47 -6.54
C LEU A 291 -5.79 8.27 -6.46
N CYS A 292 -5.40 7.91 -5.26
CA CYS A 292 -4.42 6.86 -5.03
C CYS A 292 -5.09 5.62 -4.43
N GLY A 293 -5.37 4.61 -5.26
CA GLY A 293 -6.08 3.41 -4.82
C GLY A 293 -7.52 3.74 -4.38
N VAL A 294 -8.25 4.51 -5.18
CA VAL A 294 -9.62 4.93 -4.87
C VAL A 294 -10.62 4.39 -5.89
N LEU A 295 -10.35 4.53 -7.20
CA LEU A 295 -11.31 4.10 -8.21
C LEU A 295 -11.50 2.59 -8.24
N HIS A 296 -10.52 1.83 -7.83
CA HIS A 296 -10.59 0.38 -7.78
C HIS A 296 -11.56 -0.16 -6.71
N ASP A 297 -11.91 0.64 -5.70
CA ASP A 297 -12.90 0.27 -4.69
C ASP A 297 -14.34 0.31 -5.20
N TRP A 298 -14.57 0.84 -6.41
CA TRP A 298 -15.88 1.17 -6.94
C TRP A 298 -16.13 0.55 -8.31
N ASP A 299 -17.41 0.27 -8.60
CA ASP A 299 -17.89 -0.06 -9.94
C ASP A 299 -17.74 1.12 -10.94
N ASP A 300 -18.11 0.89 -12.19
CA ASP A 300 -17.93 1.91 -13.22
C ASP A 300 -18.88 3.11 -13.05
N ASP A 301 -20.12 2.91 -12.57
CA ASP A 301 -21.07 4.01 -12.36
C ASP A 301 -20.59 4.97 -11.28
N HIS A 302 -20.12 4.44 -10.16
CA HIS A 302 -19.50 5.23 -9.09
C HIS A 302 -18.18 5.88 -9.54
N GLY A 303 -17.34 5.16 -10.26
CA GLY A 303 -16.10 5.71 -10.85
C GLY A 303 -16.37 6.88 -11.79
N LEU A 304 -17.39 6.78 -12.65
CA LEU A 304 -17.84 7.89 -13.52
C LEU A 304 -18.31 9.09 -12.70
N GLN A 305 -19.03 8.88 -11.59
CA GLN A 305 -19.49 9.97 -10.74
C GLN A 305 -18.31 10.71 -10.08
N ILE A 306 -17.35 9.99 -9.53
CA ILE A 306 -16.14 10.58 -8.91
C ILE A 306 -15.38 11.42 -9.95
N LEU A 307 -15.12 10.86 -11.15
CA LEU A 307 -14.38 11.56 -12.20
C LEU A 307 -15.12 12.80 -12.71
N LYS A 308 -16.45 12.77 -12.85
CA LYS A 308 -17.26 13.93 -13.19
C LYS A 308 -17.17 15.03 -12.11
N ASN A 309 -17.14 14.65 -10.83
CA ASN A 309 -16.98 15.61 -9.74
C ASN A 309 -15.58 16.23 -9.74
N CYS A 310 -14.52 15.45 -9.98
CA CYS A 310 -13.17 15.98 -10.19
C CYS A 310 -13.11 16.95 -11.39
N HIS A 311 -13.76 16.58 -12.51
CA HIS A 311 -13.80 17.41 -13.70
C HIS A 311 -14.46 18.79 -13.44
N ARG A 312 -15.58 18.78 -12.71
CA ARG A 312 -16.32 20.01 -12.35
C ARG A 312 -15.55 20.91 -11.39
N ALA A 313 -14.76 20.32 -10.48
CA ALA A 313 -13.98 21.03 -9.48
C ALA A 313 -12.66 21.62 -10.01
N MET A 314 -12.17 21.09 -11.11
CA MET A 314 -10.82 21.33 -11.63
C MET A 314 -10.61 22.76 -12.17
N ALA A 315 -9.41 23.31 -11.97
CA ALA A 315 -8.99 24.54 -12.64
C ALA A 315 -8.94 24.34 -14.16
N LYS A 316 -9.03 25.44 -14.94
CA LYS A 316 -9.14 25.41 -16.40
C LYS A 316 -8.08 24.56 -17.13
N ASN A 317 -6.86 24.49 -16.58
CA ASN A 317 -5.75 23.72 -17.14
C ASN A 317 -5.36 22.56 -16.21
N GLY A 318 -6.29 22.12 -15.37
CA GLY A 318 -6.04 21.09 -14.39
C GLY A 318 -5.94 19.68 -15.00
N ARG A 319 -5.61 18.73 -14.17
CA ARG A 319 -5.49 17.33 -14.54
C ARG A 319 -5.95 16.39 -13.44
N VAL A 320 -6.40 15.21 -13.82
CA VAL A 320 -6.62 14.12 -12.90
C VAL A 320 -5.46 13.14 -13.01
N LEU A 321 -5.01 12.63 -11.87
CA LEU A 321 -3.94 11.65 -11.72
C LEU A 321 -4.50 10.44 -10.97
N LEU A 322 -4.65 9.32 -11.65
CA LEU A 322 -5.01 8.07 -10.99
C LEU A 322 -3.73 7.29 -10.70
N VAL A 323 -3.57 6.84 -9.49
CA VAL A 323 -2.47 5.96 -9.08
C VAL A 323 -3.06 4.59 -8.83
N GLU A 324 -3.11 3.76 -9.89
CA GLU A 324 -3.84 2.49 -9.91
C GLU A 324 -3.01 1.40 -10.58
N THR A 325 -3.35 0.15 -10.31
CA THR A 325 -2.83 -0.98 -11.08
C THR A 325 -3.57 -1.06 -12.42
N ILE A 326 -2.88 -1.60 -13.42
CA ILE A 326 -3.49 -1.87 -14.73
C ILE A 326 -3.48 -3.37 -14.96
N VAL A 327 -4.65 -3.93 -15.23
CA VAL A 327 -4.78 -5.34 -15.59
C VAL A 327 -4.28 -5.49 -17.05
N PRO A 328 -3.24 -6.30 -17.30
CA PRO A 328 -2.76 -6.53 -18.65
C PRO A 328 -3.69 -7.46 -19.43
N ASP A 329 -3.82 -7.22 -20.73
CA ASP A 329 -4.61 -8.05 -21.66
C ASP A 329 -3.91 -9.38 -22.02
N THR A 330 -3.01 -9.86 -21.19
CA THR A 330 -2.23 -11.08 -21.42
C THR A 330 -2.39 -12.06 -20.27
N ASP A 331 -2.06 -13.33 -20.48
CA ASP A 331 -2.03 -14.37 -19.43
C ASP A 331 -0.82 -14.27 -18.50
N ALA A 332 -0.03 -13.22 -18.62
CA ALA A 332 1.12 -13.00 -17.75
C ALA A 332 0.70 -13.04 -16.27
N ASN A 333 1.50 -13.72 -15.44
CA ASN A 333 1.33 -13.69 -14.01
C ASN A 333 1.59 -12.28 -13.51
N CYS A 334 0.57 -11.63 -12.97
CA CYS A 334 0.70 -10.31 -12.38
C CYS A 334 -0.18 -10.16 -11.14
N PHE A 335 0.27 -9.32 -10.23
CA PHE A 335 -0.42 -9.05 -8.97
C PHE A 335 -1.79 -8.40 -9.18
N SER A 336 -1.95 -7.57 -10.23
CA SER A 336 -3.21 -6.86 -10.50
C SER A 336 -4.41 -7.79 -10.69
N LYS A 337 -4.22 -8.99 -11.26
CA LYS A 337 -5.32 -9.96 -11.42
C LYS A 337 -5.79 -10.55 -10.09
N LEU A 338 -4.89 -10.76 -9.13
CA LEU A 338 -5.26 -11.18 -7.77
C LEU A 338 -5.84 -10.01 -6.97
N LEU A 339 -5.35 -8.80 -7.20
CA LEU A 339 -5.89 -7.60 -6.60
C LEU A 339 -7.31 -7.31 -7.11
N ASP A 340 -7.59 -7.57 -8.38
CA ASP A 340 -8.95 -7.49 -8.96
C ASP A 340 -9.94 -8.43 -8.24
N LEU A 341 -9.54 -9.68 -8.00
CA LEU A 341 -10.35 -10.58 -7.17
C LEU A 341 -10.49 -10.08 -5.73
N ASN A 342 -9.45 -9.43 -5.18
CA ASN A 342 -9.55 -8.84 -3.85
C ASN A 342 -10.57 -7.69 -3.80
N MET A 343 -10.64 -6.86 -4.83
CA MET A 343 -11.65 -5.82 -4.92
C MET A 343 -13.06 -6.40 -4.98
N LEU A 344 -13.29 -7.44 -5.78
CA LEU A 344 -14.57 -8.17 -5.80
C LEU A 344 -14.95 -8.69 -4.40
N VAL A 345 -13.99 -9.30 -3.68
CA VAL A 345 -14.24 -9.89 -2.35
C VAL A 345 -14.51 -8.83 -1.30
N MET A 346 -13.78 -7.70 -1.34
CA MET A 346 -13.77 -6.74 -0.24
C MET A 346 -14.79 -5.61 -0.41
N THR A 347 -14.84 -4.99 -1.59
CA THR A 347 -15.60 -3.76 -1.83
C THR A 347 -16.66 -3.90 -2.92
N GLY A 348 -16.51 -4.88 -3.81
CA GLY A 348 -17.30 -5.00 -5.03
C GLY A 348 -16.78 -4.10 -6.16
N GLY A 349 -15.64 -3.47 -5.95
CA GLY A 349 -14.91 -2.73 -6.96
C GLY A 349 -14.13 -3.63 -7.92
N ARG A 350 -13.23 -3.04 -8.69
CA ARG A 350 -12.47 -3.75 -9.70
C ARG A 350 -11.18 -3.05 -10.11
N GLU A 351 -10.17 -3.80 -10.43
CA GLU A 351 -9.03 -3.30 -11.20
C GLU A 351 -9.42 -3.23 -12.69
N ARG A 352 -8.80 -2.30 -13.40
CA ARG A 352 -9.18 -2.01 -14.79
C ARG A 352 -8.02 -2.20 -15.77
N THR A 353 -8.37 -2.59 -16.98
CA THR A 353 -7.46 -2.59 -18.14
C THR A 353 -7.21 -1.16 -18.63
N LYS A 354 -6.19 -0.97 -19.44
CA LYS A 354 -5.95 0.34 -20.11
C LYS A 354 -7.15 0.80 -20.94
N ALA A 355 -7.85 -0.12 -21.60
CA ALA A 355 -9.02 0.18 -22.42
C ALA A 355 -10.20 0.66 -21.57
N GLU A 356 -10.42 0.04 -20.42
CA GLU A 356 -11.48 0.45 -19.48
C GLU A 356 -11.20 1.83 -18.86
N PHE A 357 -9.95 2.14 -18.47
CA PHE A 357 -9.61 3.51 -18.04
C PHE A 357 -9.85 4.53 -19.17
N HIS A 358 -9.52 4.18 -20.43
CA HIS A 358 -9.80 5.06 -21.57
C HIS A 358 -11.29 5.34 -21.71
N ALA A 359 -12.13 4.30 -21.61
CA ALA A 359 -13.58 4.44 -21.69
C ALA A 359 -14.16 5.31 -20.56
N LEU A 360 -13.68 5.15 -19.31
CA LEU A 360 -14.09 5.99 -18.19
C LEU A 360 -13.75 7.47 -18.42
N PHE A 361 -12.54 7.75 -18.90
CA PHE A 361 -12.13 9.11 -19.20
C PHE A 361 -12.94 9.74 -20.33
N ASP A 362 -13.14 9.02 -21.43
CA ASP A 362 -13.94 9.51 -22.56
C ASP A 362 -15.39 9.83 -22.13
N ALA A 363 -15.98 8.96 -21.28
CA ALA A 363 -17.34 9.14 -20.76
C ALA A 363 -17.46 10.31 -19.76
N THR A 364 -16.36 10.83 -19.24
CA THR A 364 -16.33 11.91 -18.24
C THR A 364 -15.72 13.21 -18.75
N GLY A 365 -15.47 13.31 -20.07
CA GLY A 365 -14.96 14.53 -20.71
C GLY A 365 -13.44 14.72 -20.51
N TYR A 366 -12.72 13.67 -20.22
CA TYR A 366 -11.26 13.69 -20.14
C TYR A 366 -10.62 13.06 -21.36
N LYS A 367 -9.42 13.50 -21.67
CA LYS A 367 -8.50 12.84 -22.60
C LYS A 367 -7.35 12.22 -21.81
N LEU A 368 -7.18 10.91 -21.91
CA LEU A 368 -6.00 10.21 -21.40
C LEU A 368 -4.75 10.73 -22.12
N THR A 369 -3.81 11.31 -21.40
CA THR A 369 -2.58 11.90 -21.97
C THR A 369 -1.42 10.93 -21.91
N ARG A 370 -1.24 10.26 -20.79
CA ARG A 370 -0.13 9.29 -20.60
C ARG A 370 -0.40 8.33 -19.45
N ILE A 371 0.26 7.17 -19.53
CA ILE A 371 0.39 6.20 -18.46
C ILE A 371 1.88 6.09 -18.13
N VAL A 372 2.24 6.39 -16.90
CA VAL A 372 3.61 6.39 -16.43
C VAL A 372 3.80 5.21 -15.47
N PRO A 373 4.48 4.13 -15.90
CA PRO A 373 4.78 3.00 -15.04
C PRO A 373 5.68 3.44 -13.86
N THR A 374 5.44 2.87 -12.69
CA THR A 374 6.31 3.05 -11.54
C THR A 374 7.14 1.79 -11.24
N VAL A 375 7.99 1.82 -10.23
CA VAL A 375 8.67 0.62 -9.72
C VAL A 375 7.74 -0.25 -8.84
N ALA A 376 6.57 0.27 -8.46
CA ALA A 376 5.49 -0.46 -7.78
C ALA A 376 4.54 -1.07 -8.83
N PRO A 377 3.59 -1.92 -8.41
CA PRO A 377 2.54 -2.43 -9.31
C PRO A 377 1.67 -1.35 -9.96
N GLN A 378 1.51 -0.21 -9.27
CA GLN A 378 0.68 0.91 -9.73
C GLN A 378 1.42 1.76 -10.78
N SER A 379 0.63 2.33 -11.68
CA SER A 379 1.06 3.36 -12.64
C SER A 379 0.39 4.69 -12.33
N VAL A 380 1.00 5.80 -12.73
CA VAL A 380 0.33 7.10 -12.74
C VAL A 380 -0.38 7.26 -14.09
N ILE A 381 -1.69 7.36 -14.06
CA ILE A 381 -2.55 7.51 -15.24
C ILE A 381 -3.03 8.96 -15.26
N GLU A 382 -2.53 9.75 -16.21
CA GLU A 382 -2.83 11.17 -16.32
C GLU A 382 -3.87 11.43 -17.40
N ALA A 383 -4.89 12.23 -17.06
CA ALA A 383 -5.84 12.75 -18.04
C ALA A 383 -6.13 14.24 -17.79
N ILE A 384 -6.49 14.94 -18.85
CA ILE A 384 -6.84 16.36 -18.86
C ILE A 384 -8.26 16.54 -19.42
N PRO A 385 -8.99 17.62 -19.06
CA PRO A 385 -10.25 17.96 -19.71
C PRO A 385 -10.10 18.10 -21.22
N GLN A 386 -11.14 17.66 -21.98
CA GLN A 386 -11.20 17.80 -23.45
C GLN A 386 -11.69 19.20 -23.84
#